data_a14f094d95a5ea8a6420e48607103866
#
_entry.id   a14f094d95a5ea8a6420e48607103866
#
_cell.length_a   1.000
_cell.length_b   1.000
_cell.length_c   1.000
_cell.angle_alpha   90.00
_cell.angle_beta   90.00
_cell.angle_gamma   90.00
#
_symmetry.space_group_name_H-M   'P 1'
#
loop_
_entity.id
_entity.type
_entity.pdbx_description
1 polymer ?
#
loop_
_entity_poly.entity_id
_entity_poly.type
_entity_poly.pdbx_seq_one_letter_code
_entity_poly.pdbx_strand_id
1 'polypeptide(L)'
;HRGHKSRIHIHETVTDQNGNYIIPAWGPQVRPPMTELHERDPQILIFKSGYEPMGVSNELLSTVRPDSLRVSEWDGRVIKLKRISNQENLEQYASRLNSFYDGMVENMRNDYEWKKYPRMTTAIYKEYQLLKAKGLHVYRPSIPYVDGFVEP
;
A
#
# COMPACT_ATOMS: atom_id res chain seq x y z
N HIS A 1 -25.40 9.84 -10.28
CA HIS A 1 -24.85 8.54 -9.83
C HIS A 1 -23.37 8.71 -9.57
N ARG A 2 -22.95 8.68 -8.29
CA ARG A 2 -21.53 8.62 -7.96
C ARG A 2 -21.13 7.15 -8.12
N GLY A 3 -20.37 6.82 -9.16
CA GLY A 3 -19.83 5.49 -9.39
C GLY A 3 -19.02 5.03 -8.18
N HIS A 4 -19.23 3.80 -7.73
CA HIS A 4 -18.38 3.18 -6.74
C HIS A 4 -16.99 2.93 -7.34
N LYS A 5 -15.98 3.60 -6.81
CA LYS A 5 -14.59 3.29 -7.14
C LYS A 5 -14.20 2.06 -6.32
N SER A 6 -13.85 0.97 -6.97
CA SER A 6 -13.31 -0.22 -6.32
C SER A 6 -11.97 -0.61 -6.95
N ARG A 7 -11.09 -1.22 -6.19
CA ARG A 7 -9.84 -1.76 -6.71
C ARG A 7 -10.12 -3.08 -7.40
N ILE A 8 -9.58 -3.25 -8.59
CA ILE A 8 -9.80 -4.45 -9.40
C ILE A 8 -9.09 -5.65 -8.80
N HIS A 9 -7.87 -5.43 -8.32
CA HIS A 9 -7.03 -6.47 -7.76
C HIS A 9 -6.14 -5.91 -6.67
N ILE A 10 -5.96 -6.70 -5.61
CA ILE A 10 -5.01 -6.43 -4.53
C ILE A 10 -4.27 -7.73 -4.27
N HIS A 11 -2.95 -7.65 -4.24
CA HIS A 11 -2.09 -8.74 -3.84
C HIS A 11 -1.15 -8.25 -2.75
N GLU A 12 -0.97 -9.05 -1.72
CA GLU A 12 -0.07 -8.75 -0.61
C GLU A 12 1.00 -9.83 -0.52
N THR A 13 2.23 -9.42 -0.38
CA THR A 13 3.37 -10.32 -0.19
C THR A 13 4.32 -9.75 0.86
N VAL A 14 5.18 -10.61 1.38
CA VAL A 14 6.23 -10.23 2.32
C VAL A 14 7.58 -10.59 1.70
N THR A 15 8.57 -9.74 1.90
CA THR A 15 9.93 -10.04 1.46
C THR A 15 10.51 -11.22 2.23
N ASP A 16 11.30 -12.04 1.53
CA ASP A 16 12.14 -13.06 2.17
C ASP A 16 13.30 -12.42 2.98
N GLN A 17 14.13 -13.25 3.59
CA GLN A 17 15.29 -12.81 4.38
C GLN A 17 16.34 -12.03 3.56
N ASN A 18 16.34 -12.16 2.23
CA ASN A 18 17.23 -11.46 1.32
C ASN A 18 16.60 -10.16 0.78
N GLY A 19 15.35 -9.88 1.14
CA GLY A 19 14.60 -8.73 0.67
C GLY A 19 13.90 -8.93 -0.67
N ASN A 20 13.89 -10.16 -1.21
CA ASN A 20 13.18 -10.44 -2.45
C ASN A 20 11.68 -10.60 -2.19
N TYR A 21 10.88 -10.16 -3.13
CA TYR A 21 9.43 -10.37 -3.13
C TYR A 21 8.96 -10.74 -4.54
N ILE A 22 7.85 -11.44 -4.58
CA ILE A 22 7.21 -11.85 -5.83
C ILE A 22 5.76 -11.38 -5.80
N ILE A 23 5.36 -10.65 -6.83
CA ILE A 23 3.97 -10.33 -7.12
C ILE A 23 3.62 -11.12 -8.38
N PRO A 24 2.71 -12.10 -8.30
CA PRO A 24 2.35 -12.90 -9.47
C PRO A 24 1.67 -12.01 -10.52
N ALA A 25 1.92 -12.32 -11.78
CA ALA A 25 1.19 -11.71 -12.88
C ALA A 25 -0.32 -11.99 -12.73
N TRP A 26 -1.14 -11.01 -13.03
CA TRP A 26 -2.59 -11.12 -12.98
C TRP A 26 -3.22 -10.52 -14.23
N GLY A 27 -4.37 -11.07 -14.61
CA GLY A 27 -5.07 -10.66 -15.81
C GLY A 27 -4.83 -11.61 -17.00
N PRO A 28 -5.38 -11.29 -18.19
CA PRO A 28 -6.28 -10.18 -18.43
C PRO A 28 -7.62 -10.31 -17.68
N GLN A 29 -8.14 -9.20 -17.20
CA GLN A 29 -9.45 -9.16 -16.53
C GLN A 29 -10.51 -8.66 -17.51
N VAL A 30 -11.66 -9.33 -17.54
CA VAL A 30 -12.81 -8.87 -18.32
C VAL A 30 -13.38 -7.62 -17.65
N ARG A 31 -13.46 -6.53 -18.41
CA ARG A 31 -14.08 -5.30 -17.94
C ARG A 31 -15.57 -5.52 -17.72
N PRO A 32 -16.11 -5.30 -16.51
CA PRO A 32 -17.56 -5.34 -16.32
C PRO A 32 -18.25 -4.28 -17.18
N PRO A 33 -19.43 -4.58 -17.72
CA PRO A 33 -20.21 -3.58 -18.47
C PRO A 33 -20.44 -2.32 -17.63
N MET A 34 -20.41 -1.16 -18.27
CA MET A 34 -20.65 0.16 -17.65
C MET A 34 -19.62 0.57 -16.58
N THR A 35 -18.44 -0.04 -16.55
CA THR A 35 -17.36 0.40 -15.68
C THR A 35 -16.28 1.12 -16.47
N GLU A 36 -15.80 2.25 -15.95
CA GLU A 36 -14.61 2.90 -16.46
C GLU A 36 -13.40 2.43 -15.68
N LEU A 37 -12.42 1.87 -16.38
CA LEU A 37 -11.10 1.67 -15.82
C LEU A 37 -10.35 3.00 -15.94
N HIS A 38 -10.06 3.62 -14.79
CA HIS A 38 -9.10 4.70 -14.82
C HIS A 38 -7.77 4.14 -15.32
N GLU A 39 -7.16 4.81 -16.29
CA GLU A 39 -5.90 4.43 -16.94
C GLU A 39 -4.71 4.59 -15.99
N ARG A 40 -4.81 4.05 -14.80
CA ARG A 40 -3.73 4.06 -13.82
C ARG A 40 -3.10 2.69 -13.75
N ASP A 41 -1.80 2.66 -13.85
CA ASP A 41 -1.03 1.45 -13.63
C ASP A 41 -1.15 1.00 -12.17
N PRO A 42 -1.00 -0.31 -11.92
CA PRO A 42 -0.93 -0.83 -10.55
C PRO A 42 0.17 -0.13 -9.76
N GLN A 43 -0.12 0.17 -8.51
CA GLN A 43 0.82 0.76 -7.58
C GLN A 43 1.36 -0.32 -6.64
N ILE A 44 2.68 -0.31 -6.40
CA ILE A 44 3.32 -1.14 -5.38
C ILE A 44 3.49 -0.26 -4.14
N LEU A 45 2.87 -0.65 -3.04
CA LEU A 45 3.04 -0.02 -1.74
C LEU A 45 3.99 -0.85 -0.90
N ILE A 46 4.99 -0.20 -0.31
CA ILE A 46 6.05 -0.85 0.45
C ILE A 46 6.11 -0.23 1.83
N PHE A 47 6.02 -1.08 2.84
CA PHE A 47 6.18 -0.70 4.23
C PHE A 47 7.18 -1.62 4.94
N LYS A 48 8.08 -1.01 5.73
CA LYS A 48 8.98 -1.69 6.64
C LYS A 48 9.19 -0.82 7.87
N SER A 49 8.99 -1.38 9.06
CA SER A 49 9.22 -0.67 10.32
C SER A 49 10.63 -0.05 10.38
N GLY A 50 10.71 1.20 10.82
CA GLY A 50 11.97 1.96 10.88
C GLY A 50 12.48 2.49 9.53
N TYR A 51 11.67 2.40 8.46
CA TYR A 51 11.97 2.95 7.14
C TYR A 51 10.84 3.84 6.65
N GLU A 52 11.16 4.78 5.78
CA GLU A 52 10.14 5.60 5.12
C GLU A 52 9.23 4.71 4.26
N PRO A 53 7.90 4.77 4.47
CA PRO A 53 6.96 4.06 3.62
C PRO A 53 7.00 4.66 2.21
N MET A 54 6.84 3.83 1.19
CA MET A 54 6.98 4.22 -0.20
C MET A 54 5.88 3.62 -1.07
N GLY A 55 5.39 4.42 -2.02
CA GLY A 55 4.57 3.96 -3.13
C GLY A 55 5.30 4.16 -4.44
N VAL A 56 5.33 3.15 -5.29
CA VAL A 56 5.89 3.22 -6.65
C VAL A 56 4.86 2.77 -7.67
N SER A 57 4.84 3.42 -8.81
CA SER A 57 4.00 3.09 -9.97
C SER A 57 4.83 3.23 -11.24
N ASN A 58 4.35 2.65 -12.33
CA ASN A 58 4.95 2.93 -13.63
C ASN A 58 4.82 4.42 -13.94
N GLU A 59 5.79 4.98 -14.66
CA GLU A 59 5.62 6.29 -15.27
C GLU A 59 4.50 6.19 -16.31
N LEU A 60 3.58 7.15 -16.27
CA LEU A 60 2.51 7.24 -17.26
C LEU A 60 3.13 7.55 -18.62
N LEU A 61 3.43 6.52 -19.37
CA LEU A 61 3.73 6.67 -20.79
C LEU A 61 2.41 7.03 -21.48
N SER A 62 2.25 8.31 -21.80
CA SER A 62 1.08 8.88 -22.48
C SER A 62 0.74 8.24 -23.83
N THR A 63 1.51 7.24 -24.26
CA THR A 63 1.44 6.58 -25.56
C THR A 63 1.08 5.10 -25.49
N VAL A 64 0.77 4.57 -24.30
CA VAL A 64 0.38 3.14 -24.18
C VAL A 64 -1.00 2.97 -24.79
N ARG A 65 -1.07 2.18 -25.86
CA ARG A 65 -2.35 1.83 -26.48
C ARG A 65 -3.23 1.09 -25.47
N PRO A 66 -4.55 1.36 -25.42
CA PRO A 66 -5.46 0.75 -24.43
C PRO A 66 -5.48 -0.79 -24.44
N ASP A 67 -5.06 -1.39 -25.53
CA ASP A 67 -5.06 -2.83 -25.83
C ASP A 67 -3.71 -3.51 -25.60
N SER A 68 -2.66 -2.77 -25.19
CA SER A 68 -1.36 -3.37 -24.92
C SER A 68 -1.29 -4.00 -23.53
N LEU A 69 -0.61 -5.14 -23.43
CA LEU A 69 -0.26 -5.74 -22.14
C LEU A 69 0.66 -4.76 -21.38
N ARG A 70 0.28 -4.46 -20.16
CA ARG A 70 1.08 -3.60 -19.28
C ARG A 70 2.11 -4.46 -18.56
N VAL A 71 3.36 -4.06 -18.65
CA VAL A 71 4.49 -4.69 -17.97
C VAL A 71 4.95 -3.75 -16.86
N SER A 72 5.28 -4.29 -15.69
CA SER A 72 5.82 -3.50 -14.60
C SER A 72 7.21 -2.98 -14.95
N GLU A 73 7.43 -1.68 -14.80
CA GLU A 73 8.77 -1.06 -14.89
C GLU A 73 9.66 -1.46 -13.71
N TRP A 74 9.07 -2.02 -12.67
CA TRP A 74 9.74 -2.41 -11.43
C TRP A 74 10.12 -3.89 -11.38
N ASP A 75 9.83 -4.64 -12.44
CA ASP A 75 10.23 -6.04 -12.54
C ASP A 75 11.76 -6.17 -12.60
N GLY A 76 12.31 -7.02 -11.73
CA GLY A 76 13.76 -7.23 -11.60
C GLY A 76 14.54 -6.02 -11.03
N ARG A 77 13.88 -4.94 -10.61
CA ARG A 77 14.55 -3.76 -10.06
C ARG A 77 14.67 -3.81 -8.54
N VAL A 78 15.77 -3.24 -8.04
CA VAL A 78 16.00 -3.05 -6.61
C VAL A 78 15.37 -1.75 -6.15
N ILE A 79 14.44 -1.83 -5.20
CA ILE A 79 13.83 -0.66 -4.55
C ILE A 79 14.56 -0.42 -3.24
N LYS A 80 15.22 0.72 -3.12
CA LYS A 80 15.95 1.11 -1.90
C LYS A 80 15.04 1.90 -0.98
N LEU A 81 14.84 1.41 0.24
CA LEU A 81 14.11 2.13 1.28
C LEU A 81 15.08 3.00 2.08
N LYS A 82 14.66 4.21 2.40
CA LYS A 82 15.41 5.11 3.26
C LYS A 82 15.13 4.77 4.72
N ARG A 83 16.18 4.45 5.47
CA ARG A 83 16.08 4.21 6.91
C ARG A 83 15.84 5.53 7.63
N ILE A 84 14.98 5.52 8.63
CA ILE A 84 14.74 6.65 9.51
C ILE A 84 15.95 6.75 10.44
N SER A 85 16.63 7.91 10.40
CA SER A 85 17.76 8.18 11.29
C SER A 85 17.22 8.55 12.70
N ASN A 86 18.04 8.30 13.73
CA ASN A 86 17.69 8.71 15.09
C ASN A 86 17.57 10.24 15.25
N GLN A 87 18.09 11.01 14.29
CA GLN A 87 18.01 12.47 14.23
C GLN A 87 16.76 12.95 13.49
N GLU A 88 16.06 12.08 12.81
CA GLU A 88 14.86 12.45 12.11
C GLU A 88 13.73 12.71 13.11
N ASN A 89 13.02 13.80 12.86
CA ASN A 89 11.86 14.14 13.67
C ASN A 89 10.80 13.02 13.55
N LEU A 90 10.60 12.28 14.64
CA LEU A 90 9.63 11.20 14.70
C LEU A 90 8.19 11.67 14.39
N GLU A 91 7.88 12.95 14.62
CA GLU A 91 6.59 13.53 14.24
C GLU A 91 6.43 13.60 12.72
N GLN A 92 7.52 13.95 12.00
CA GLN A 92 7.49 13.95 10.53
C GLN A 92 7.31 12.54 9.99
N TYR A 93 7.95 11.56 10.60
CA TYR A 93 7.75 10.15 10.25
C TYR A 93 6.30 9.72 10.51
N ALA A 94 5.74 10.03 11.67
CA ALA A 94 4.35 9.74 12.01
C ALA A 94 3.39 10.40 10.99
N SER A 95 3.65 11.64 10.61
CA SER A 95 2.87 12.35 9.59
C SER A 95 2.94 11.66 8.22
N ARG A 96 4.15 11.24 7.77
CA ARG A 96 4.32 10.49 6.51
C ARG A 96 3.63 9.14 6.55
N LEU A 97 3.70 8.45 7.69
CA LEU A 97 3.02 7.18 7.87
C LEU A 97 1.50 7.34 7.81
N ASN A 98 0.97 8.42 8.40
CA ASN A 98 -0.45 8.76 8.29
C ASN A 98 -0.84 9.01 6.82
N SER A 99 -0.09 9.85 6.11
CA SER A 99 -0.37 10.14 4.69
C SER A 99 -0.29 8.90 3.81
N PHE A 100 0.66 8.01 4.09
CA PHE A 100 0.77 6.73 3.38
C PHE A 100 -0.44 5.83 3.64
N TYR A 101 -0.85 5.73 4.90
CA TYR A 101 -2.04 4.97 5.28
C TYR A 101 -3.31 5.56 4.67
N ASP A 102 -3.48 6.88 4.76
CA ASP A 102 -4.64 7.58 4.18
C ASP A 102 -4.71 7.37 2.66
N GLY A 103 -3.60 7.50 1.95
CA GLY A 103 -3.54 7.20 0.52
C GLY A 103 -3.86 5.74 0.19
N MET A 104 -3.51 4.82 1.10
CA MET A 104 -3.86 3.42 0.97
C MET A 104 -5.37 3.20 1.15
N VAL A 105 -6.02 3.93 2.09
CA VAL A 105 -7.43 3.76 2.46
C VAL A 105 -8.38 4.77 1.82
N GLU A 106 -7.89 5.84 1.20
CA GLU A 106 -8.70 6.97 0.68
C GLU A 106 -9.85 6.52 -0.24
N ASN A 107 -9.70 5.40 -0.91
CA ASN A 107 -10.75 4.83 -1.76
C ASN A 107 -11.59 3.76 -1.06
N MET A 108 -11.38 3.55 0.24
CA MET A 108 -12.04 2.52 1.02
C MET A 108 -13.25 3.08 1.73
N ARG A 109 -14.33 3.28 1.01
CA ARG A 109 -15.62 3.60 1.63
C ARG A 109 -16.35 2.39 2.22
N ASN A 110 -15.82 1.19 2.04
CA ASN A 110 -16.36 -0.04 2.61
C ASN A 110 -15.45 -0.54 3.73
N ASP A 111 -15.99 -0.69 4.91
CA ASP A 111 -15.32 -1.10 6.17
C ASP A 111 -14.56 -2.43 6.12
N TYR A 112 -14.51 -3.08 4.97
CA TYR A 112 -13.96 -4.43 4.81
C TYR A 112 -12.74 -4.53 3.89
N GLU A 113 -12.31 -3.46 3.22
CA GLU A 113 -11.20 -3.57 2.26
C GLU A 113 -9.84 -3.81 2.94
N TRP A 114 -9.66 -3.42 4.20
CA TRP A 114 -8.47 -3.74 4.98
C TRP A 114 -8.20 -5.25 5.09
N LYS A 115 -9.24 -6.08 4.98
CA LYS A 115 -9.11 -7.54 4.97
C LYS A 115 -8.35 -8.07 3.75
N LYS A 116 -8.17 -7.26 2.72
CA LYS A 116 -7.45 -7.64 1.51
C LYS A 116 -5.92 -7.51 1.66
N TYR A 117 -5.46 -6.77 2.68
CA TYR A 117 -4.02 -6.61 3.00
C TYR A 117 -3.79 -6.59 4.52
N PRO A 118 -4.10 -7.71 5.16
CA PRO A 118 -4.06 -7.81 6.61
C PRO A 118 -2.66 -7.62 7.19
N ARG A 119 -1.62 -8.12 6.50
CA ARG A 119 -0.23 -8.03 6.96
C ARG A 119 0.28 -6.59 6.97
N MET A 120 0.03 -5.84 5.91
CA MET A 120 0.38 -4.42 5.82
C MET A 120 -0.32 -3.62 6.92
N THR A 121 -1.62 -3.81 7.08
CA THR A 121 -2.42 -3.13 8.11
C THR A 121 -1.90 -3.45 9.51
N THR A 122 -1.62 -4.71 9.80
CA THR A 122 -1.05 -5.13 11.09
C THR A 122 0.33 -4.53 11.32
N ALA A 123 1.19 -4.51 10.31
CA ALA A 123 2.54 -3.94 10.42
C ALA A 123 2.50 -2.44 10.71
N ILE A 124 1.65 -1.70 10.01
CA ILE A 124 1.44 -0.26 10.26
C ILE A 124 0.87 -0.03 11.66
N TYR A 125 -0.08 -0.84 12.10
CA TYR A 125 -0.64 -0.73 13.45
C TYR A 125 0.42 -0.95 14.53
N LYS A 126 1.26 -1.97 14.40
CA LYS A 126 2.40 -2.22 15.31
C LYS A 126 3.33 -1.00 15.36
N GLU A 127 3.61 -0.36 14.22
CA GLU A 127 4.43 0.85 14.15
C GLU A 127 3.78 2.01 14.90
N TYR A 128 2.47 2.24 14.74
CA TYR A 128 1.74 3.24 15.52
C TYR A 128 1.84 2.99 17.02
N GLN A 129 1.75 1.75 17.48
CA GLN A 129 1.91 1.43 18.90
C GLN A 129 3.33 1.77 19.40
N LEU A 130 4.36 1.48 18.60
CA LEU A 130 5.75 1.85 18.92
C LEU A 130 5.94 3.37 19.01
N LEU A 131 5.37 4.13 18.08
CA LEU A 131 5.42 5.59 18.09
C LEU A 131 4.68 6.18 19.31
N LYS A 132 3.51 5.63 19.63
CA LYS A 132 2.74 6.01 20.82
C LYS A 132 3.51 5.71 22.11
N ALA A 133 4.17 4.57 22.20
CA ALA A 133 5.00 4.22 23.37
C ALA A 133 6.18 5.18 23.55
N LYS A 134 6.63 5.85 22.48
CA LYS A 134 7.64 6.93 22.51
C LYS A 134 7.05 8.31 22.84
N GLY A 135 5.77 8.39 23.21
CA GLY A 135 5.12 9.64 23.61
C GLY A 135 4.62 10.50 22.44
N LEU A 136 4.63 9.98 21.22
CA LEU A 136 4.16 10.73 20.05
C LEU A 136 2.64 10.73 19.96
N HIS A 137 2.08 11.87 19.60
CA HIS A 137 0.67 12.00 19.32
C HIS A 137 0.41 11.54 17.89
N VAL A 138 0.20 10.25 17.70
CA VAL A 138 -0.14 9.67 16.40
C VAL A 138 -1.66 9.66 16.25
N TYR A 139 -2.13 10.17 15.13
CA TYR A 139 -3.53 10.02 14.73
C TYR A 139 -3.79 8.51 14.57
N ARG A 140 -4.64 7.99 15.45
CA ARG A 140 -5.05 6.58 15.36
C ARG A 140 -5.94 6.44 14.13
N PRO A 141 -5.49 5.80 13.06
CA PRO A 141 -6.42 5.46 12.00
C PRO A 141 -7.52 4.60 12.63
N SER A 142 -8.75 4.85 12.26
CA SER A 142 -9.86 3.94 12.60
C SER A 142 -9.64 2.65 11.84
N ILE A 143 -8.69 1.84 12.33
CA ILE A 143 -8.57 0.46 11.89
C ILE A 143 -9.67 -0.28 12.64
N PRO A 144 -10.77 -0.65 11.98
CA PRO A 144 -11.80 -1.41 12.63
C PRO A 144 -11.18 -2.75 13.02
N TYR A 145 -10.89 -2.93 14.29
CA TYR A 145 -10.65 -4.19 14.93
C TYR A 145 -9.46 -5.02 14.43
N VAL A 146 -8.30 -4.73 14.97
CA VAL A 146 -7.13 -5.63 14.90
C VAL A 146 -7.15 -6.66 16.06
N ASP A 147 -8.07 -6.54 17.00
CA ASP A 147 -8.17 -7.43 18.19
C ASP A 147 -8.57 -8.90 17.87
N GLY A 148 -8.77 -9.24 16.61
CA GLY A 148 -9.06 -10.60 16.15
C GLY A 148 -7.99 -11.21 15.23
N PHE A 149 -6.89 -10.50 14.98
CA PHE A 149 -5.76 -11.05 14.24
C PHE A 149 -4.86 -11.87 15.17
N VAL A 150 -5.18 -13.15 15.27
CA VAL A 150 -4.22 -14.17 15.75
C VAL A 150 -3.19 -14.31 14.64
N GLU A 151 -1.91 -14.05 14.95
CA GLU A 151 -0.80 -14.38 14.07
C GLU A 151 -0.88 -15.86 13.67
N PRO A 152 -0.75 -16.21 12.39
CA PRO A 152 -0.58 -17.59 11.99
C PRO A 152 0.80 -18.11 12.42
#